data_17683e28e4b5da7f9b0d8fe441194e33
#
_entry.id   17683e28e4b5da7f9b0d8fe441194e33
#
_cell.length_a   1.000
_cell.length_b   1.000
_cell.length_c   1.000
_cell.angle_alpha   90.00
_cell.angle_beta   90.00
_cell.angle_gamma   90.00
#
_symmetry.space_group_name_H-M   'P 1'
#
loop_
_entity.id
_entity.type
_entity.pdbx_description
1 polymer ?
#
loop_
_entity_poly.entity_id
_entity_poly.type
_entity_poly.pdbx_seq_one_letter_code
_entity_poly.pdbx_strand_id
1 'polypeptide(L)'
;MTLSHDISGSGPTLVLVHGIVHRRQAWDSLLDQLTPYRRVVTVDLPGHGESLLPELGPDVMGQLIDDVSEFVKEVTPAGERAHVAGNSLGGWIALSLAARGDVASATALSPAGFFVNHLDQVRAINTFRALRGTAKLMGDGLPRALRYKLIRYPALAAFFAHPSHVGYAAALADCRSLVSNELVDLGLEMDFALPPIVDPTVPVTVAWGRRDLILPVYQAQRVKKPFPQAKLMVLPGLGHVPMTDAPELISSILLAGSEPFGSRAKSVSAAG
;
A
#
# COMPACT_ATOMS: atom_id res chain seq x y z
N MET A 1 -8.63 18.44 -3.28
CA MET A 1 -9.19 17.51 -4.30
C MET A 1 -9.88 16.35 -3.58
N THR A 2 -11.11 15.99 -3.94
CA THR A 2 -11.82 14.88 -3.27
C THR A 2 -11.41 13.57 -3.92
N LEU A 3 -10.77 12.67 -3.17
CA LEU A 3 -10.44 11.32 -3.61
C LEU A 3 -11.64 10.40 -3.39
N SER A 4 -11.90 9.50 -4.35
CA SER A 4 -12.93 8.47 -4.21
C SER A 4 -12.57 7.50 -3.10
N HIS A 5 -13.50 7.25 -2.19
CA HIS A 5 -13.25 6.44 -1.01
C HIS A 5 -14.50 5.79 -0.48
N ASP A 6 -14.33 4.74 0.32
CA ASP A 6 -15.39 4.11 1.09
C ASP A 6 -15.05 4.19 2.59
N ILE A 7 -16.09 4.35 3.43
CA ILE A 7 -15.95 4.39 4.89
C ILE A 7 -16.81 3.30 5.49
N SER A 8 -16.23 2.52 6.39
CA SER A 8 -16.95 1.44 7.10
C SER A 8 -16.42 1.27 8.53
N GLY A 9 -17.26 0.73 9.41
CA GLY A 9 -16.91 0.53 10.81
C GLY A 9 -16.92 1.81 11.64
N SER A 10 -16.43 1.73 12.87
CA SER A 10 -16.37 2.82 13.84
C SER A 10 -15.13 2.70 14.74
N GLY A 11 -14.78 3.78 15.44
CA GLY A 11 -13.58 3.84 16.30
C GLY A 11 -12.47 4.69 15.70
N PRO A 12 -11.21 4.52 16.13
CA PRO A 12 -10.08 5.27 15.60
C PRO A 12 -9.95 5.13 14.08
N THR A 13 -9.72 6.24 13.39
CA THR A 13 -9.65 6.26 11.91
C THR A 13 -8.39 5.55 11.41
N LEU A 14 -8.59 4.57 10.50
CA LEU A 14 -7.53 3.87 9.78
C LEU A 14 -7.73 4.06 8.28
N VAL A 15 -6.84 4.81 7.64
CA VAL A 15 -6.84 5.04 6.19
C VAL A 15 -5.95 4.00 5.50
N LEU A 16 -6.48 3.33 4.48
CA LEU A 16 -5.82 2.26 3.73
C LEU A 16 -5.50 2.72 2.31
N VAL A 17 -4.20 2.78 1.99
CA VAL A 17 -3.67 3.33 0.72
C VAL A 17 -3.07 2.21 -0.12
N HIS A 18 -3.61 1.98 -1.31
CA HIS A 18 -3.21 0.88 -2.20
C HIS A 18 -1.91 1.14 -2.99
N GLY A 19 -1.42 0.13 -3.70
CA GLY A 19 -0.25 0.21 -4.59
C GLY A 19 -0.59 0.71 -6.00
N ILE A 20 0.45 1.01 -6.80
CA ILE A 20 0.38 1.73 -8.08
C ILE A 20 -0.56 1.12 -9.15
N VAL A 21 -0.89 -0.15 -9.08
CA VAL A 21 -1.79 -0.80 -10.04
C VAL A 21 -3.13 -1.22 -9.44
N HIS A 22 -3.31 -0.99 -8.16
CA HIS A 22 -4.51 -1.36 -7.43
C HIS A 22 -5.51 -0.20 -7.36
N ARG A 23 -6.56 -0.42 -6.59
CA ARG A 23 -7.60 0.53 -6.21
C ARG A 23 -8.09 0.19 -4.80
N ARG A 24 -8.99 0.98 -4.23
CA ARG A 24 -9.47 0.80 -2.85
C ARG A 24 -9.97 -0.61 -2.52
N GLN A 25 -10.52 -1.36 -3.51
CA GLN A 25 -10.98 -2.74 -3.33
C GLN A 25 -9.86 -3.76 -3.05
N ALA A 26 -8.59 -3.38 -3.18
CA ALA A 26 -7.48 -4.23 -2.76
C ALA A 26 -7.52 -4.59 -1.26
N TRP A 27 -8.30 -3.84 -0.48
CA TRP A 27 -8.45 -4.00 0.96
C TRP A 27 -9.72 -4.77 1.39
N ASP A 28 -10.61 -5.13 0.44
CA ASP A 28 -11.92 -5.73 0.74
C ASP A 28 -11.81 -6.98 1.63
N SER A 29 -10.78 -7.81 1.41
CA SER A 29 -10.56 -9.04 2.19
C SER A 29 -10.24 -8.80 3.67
N LEU A 30 -9.92 -7.56 4.06
CA LEU A 30 -9.58 -7.21 5.45
C LEU A 30 -10.74 -6.55 6.20
N LEU A 31 -11.76 -6.06 5.49
CA LEU A 31 -12.78 -5.19 6.08
C LEU A 31 -13.52 -5.85 7.24
N ASP A 32 -13.91 -7.12 7.10
CA ASP A 32 -14.63 -7.87 8.15
C ASP A 32 -13.83 -7.98 9.47
N GLN A 33 -12.49 -8.01 9.39
CA GLN A 33 -11.64 -8.09 10.57
C GLN A 33 -11.29 -6.70 11.14
N LEU A 34 -11.31 -5.64 10.33
CA LEU A 34 -10.89 -4.31 10.74
C LEU A 34 -12.05 -3.45 11.26
N THR A 35 -13.22 -3.51 10.60
CA THR A 35 -14.38 -2.64 10.86
C THR A 35 -14.99 -2.80 12.26
N PRO A 36 -14.88 -3.95 12.96
CA PRO A 36 -15.30 -4.03 14.36
C PRO A 36 -14.48 -3.16 15.31
N TYR A 37 -13.26 -2.73 14.92
CA TYR A 37 -12.30 -2.04 15.79
C TYR A 37 -11.86 -0.68 15.28
N ARG A 38 -12.08 -0.38 14.00
CA ARG A 38 -11.61 0.84 13.33
C ARG A 38 -12.69 1.43 12.43
N ARG A 39 -12.70 2.74 12.36
CA ARG A 39 -13.34 3.44 11.25
C ARG A 39 -12.37 3.37 10.07
N VAL A 40 -12.61 2.40 9.20
CA VAL A 40 -11.76 2.10 8.03
C VAL A 40 -12.15 2.99 6.87
N VAL A 41 -11.18 3.68 6.30
CA VAL A 41 -11.31 4.47 5.08
C VAL A 41 -10.41 3.87 4.01
N THR A 42 -10.97 3.30 2.97
CA THR A 42 -10.24 2.83 1.79
C THR A 42 -10.31 3.89 0.70
N VAL A 43 -9.19 4.26 0.09
CA VAL A 43 -9.11 5.37 -0.85
C VAL A 43 -8.52 4.94 -2.18
N ASP A 44 -9.03 5.49 -3.27
CA ASP A 44 -8.37 5.45 -4.58
C ASP A 44 -7.38 6.62 -4.68
N LEU A 45 -6.12 6.32 -4.92
CA LEU A 45 -5.09 7.34 -5.18
C LEU A 45 -5.44 8.18 -6.42
N PRO A 46 -4.90 9.39 -6.56
CA PRO A 46 -5.06 10.17 -7.80
C PRO A 46 -4.77 9.34 -9.05
N GLY A 47 -5.65 9.40 -10.05
CA GLY A 47 -5.53 8.64 -11.29
C GLY A 47 -5.82 7.14 -11.18
N HIS A 48 -6.31 6.66 -10.03
CA HIS A 48 -6.66 5.26 -9.82
C HIS A 48 -8.15 5.10 -9.52
N GLY A 49 -8.69 3.94 -9.86
CA GLY A 49 -10.07 3.58 -9.56
C GLY A 49 -11.05 4.62 -10.11
N GLU A 50 -11.76 5.31 -9.22
CA GLU A 50 -12.71 6.37 -9.53
C GLU A 50 -12.17 7.78 -9.22
N SER A 51 -10.92 7.89 -8.71
CA SER A 51 -10.27 9.18 -8.49
C SER A 51 -9.69 9.74 -9.78
N LEU A 52 -9.98 11.00 -10.07
CA LEU A 52 -9.40 11.69 -11.22
C LEU A 52 -7.90 11.90 -11.04
N LEU A 53 -7.17 11.91 -12.15
CA LEU A 53 -5.78 12.35 -12.16
C LEU A 53 -5.79 13.88 -12.25
N PRO A 54 -5.21 14.61 -11.27
CA PRO A 54 -5.08 16.05 -11.36
C PRO A 54 -4.02 16.43 -12.40
N GLU A 55 -3.95 17.70 -12.74
CA GLU A 55 -2.79 18.23 -13.45
C GLU A 55 -1.53 18.03 -12.60
N LEU A 56 -0.54 17.34 -13.16
CA LEU A 56 0.67 16.99 -12.44
C LEU A 56 1.72 18.10 -12.60
N GLY A 57 2.22 18.59 -11.47
CA GLY A 57 3.36 19.48 -11.40
C GLY A 57 4.69 18.75 -11.63
N PRO A 58 5.81 19.48 -11.57
CA PRO A 58 7.13 18.88 -11.74
C PRO A 58 7.54 17.93 -10.61
N ASP A 59 6.99 18.09 -9.42
CA ASP A 59 7.18 17.18 -8.27
C ASP A 59 5.93 16.31 -8.06
N VAL A 60 5.79 15.29 -8.89
CA VAL A 60 4.67 14.36 -8.84
C VAL A 60 4.58 13.63 -7.49
N MET A 61 5.72 13.28 -6.90
CA MET A 61 5.75 12.52 -5.64
C MET A 61 5.38 13.40 -4.45
N GLY A 62 5.89 14.64 -4.41
CA GLY A 62 5.49 15.62 -3.41
C GLY A 62 4.00 15.94 -3.49
N GLN A 63 3.47 16.15 -4.70
CA GLN A 63 2.04 16.39 -4.92
C GLN A 63 1.19 15.20 -4.45
N LEU A 64 1.62 13.96 -4.72
CA LEU A 64 0.89 12.76 -4.27
C LEU A 64 0.84 12.68 -2.72
N ILE A 65 1.94 13.01 -2.04
CA ILE A 65 1.96 13.07 -0.57
C ILE A 65 1.01 14.16 -0.08
N ASP A 66 1.03 15.34 -0.70
CA ASP A 66 0.20 16.49 -0.31
C ASP A 66 -1.29 16.17 -0.47
N ASP A 67 -1.68 15.63 -1.63
CA ASP A 67 -3.06 15.22 -1.93
C ASP A 67 -3.58 14.20 -0.91
N VAL A 68 -2.76 13.18 -0.58
CA VAL A 68 -3.15 12.16 0.42
C VAL A 68 -3.13 12.74 1.84
N SER A 69 -2.20 13.64 2.19
CA SER A 69 -2.18 14.30 3.50
C SER A 69 -3.44 15.14 3.71
N GLU A 70 -3.83 15.93 2.70
CA GLU A 70 -5.06 16.74 2.76
C GLU A 70 -6.29 15.84 2.90
N PHE A 71 -6.40 14.80 2.09
CA PHE A 71 -7.47 13.81 2.17
C PHE A 71 -7.55 13.15 3.55
N VAL A 72 -6.42 12.71 4.12
CA VAL A 72 -6.37 12.11 5.46
C VAL A 72 -6.91 13.07 6.52
N LYS A 73 -6.58 14.37 6.43
CA LYS A 73 -7.10 15.41 7.33
C LYS A 73 -8.60 15.61 7.14
N GLU A 74 -9.08 15.62 5.89
CA GLU A 74 -10.51 15.78 5.55
C GLU A 74 -11.38 14.66 6.13
N VAL A 75 -10.93 13.40 5.99
CA VAL A 75 -11.71 12.24 6.45
C VAL A 75 -11.55 11.93 7.94
N THR A 76 -10.65 12.61 8.64
CA THR A 76 -10.40 12.38 10.07
C THR A 76 -11.24 13.32 10.90
N PRO A 77 -11.96 12.83 11.95
CA PRO A 77 -12.72 13.70 12.83
C PRO A 77 -11.85 14.80 13.47
N ALA A 78 -12.44 15.98 13.66
CA ALA A 78 -11.73 17.13 14.23
C ALA A 78 -11.12 16.80 15.61
N GLY A 79 -9.86 17.14 15.80
CA GLY A 79 -9.12 16.89 17.04
C GLY A 79 -8.47 15.49 17.11
N GLU A 80 -8.70 14.63 16.11
CA GLU A 80 -8.05 13.32 16.01
C GLU A 80 -6.90 13.32 14.99
N ARG A 81 -6.05 12.29 15.05
CA ARG A 81 -5.05 11.96 14.03
C ARG A 81 -5.31 10.56 13.53
N ALA A 82 -5.39 10.40 12.21
CA ALA A 82 -5.60 9.08 11.62
C ALA A 82 -4.35 8.20 11.74
N HIS A 83 -4.58 6.90 11.81
CA HIS A 83 -3.59 5.89 11.48
C HIS A 83 -3.63 5.66 9.97
N VAL A 84 -2.47 5.45 9.33
CA VAL A 84 -2.40 5.18 7.90
C VAL A 84 -1.68 3.86 7.66
N ALA A 85 -2.25 3.04 6.80
CA ALA A 85 -1.56 1.84 6.33
C ALA A 85 -1.56 1.81 4.79
N GLY A 86 -0.48 1.28 4.20
CA GLY A 86 -0.39 1.22 2.76
C GLY A 86 0.49 0.08 2.25
N ASN A 87 0.26 -0.30 0.98
CA ASN A 87 1.05 -1.30 0.29
C ASN A 87 1.86 -0.67 -0.85
N SER A 88 3.11 -1.08 -1.04
CA SER A 88 3.95 -0.64 -2.16
C SER A 88 4.08 0.89 -2.22
N LEU A 89 3.58 1.55 -3.27
CA LEU A 89 3.49 3.01 -3.37
C LEU A 89 2.71 3.60 -2.18
N GLY A 90 1.55 3.03 -1.84
CA GLY A 90 0.78 3.44 -0.66
C GLY A 90 1.56 3.26 0.65
N GLY A 91 2.41 2.24 0.74
CA GLY A 91 3.31 2.04 1.87
C GLY A 91 4.38 3.14 1.97
N TRP A 92 4.94 3.57 0.84
CA TRP A 92 5.85 4.70 0.79
C TRP A 92 5.14 6.02 1.18
N ILE A 93 3.91 6.24 0.70
CA ILE A 93 3.09 7.40 1.10
C ILE A 93 2.83 7.38 2.61
N ALA A 94 2.43 6.24 3.19
CA ALA A 94 2.21 6.12 4.63
C ALA A 94 3.47 6.48 5.44
N LEU A 95 4.65 6.03 5.00
CA LEU A 95 5.93 6.38 5.64
C LEU A 95 6.28 7.86 5.46
N SER A 96 5.95 8.46 4.31
CA SER A 96 6.15 9.89 4.06
C SER A 96 5.28 10.75 4.98
N LEU A 97 4.02 10.37 5.19
CA LEU A 97 3.12 11.04 6.14
C LEU A 97 3.60 10.90 7.59
N ALA A 98 4.16 9.73 7.95
CA ALA A 98 4.79 9.55 9.26
C ALA A 98 6.03 10.43 9.43
N ALA A 99 6.88 10.54 8.40
CA ALA A 99 8.05 11.41 8.40
C ALA A 99 7.67 12.88 8.63
N ARG A 100 6.59 13.35 7.99
CA ARG A 100 6.05 14.70 8.16
C ARG A 100 5.35 14.92 9.51
N GLY A 101 5.06 13.86 10.25
CA GLY A 101 4.28 13.93 11.49
C GLY A 101 2.78 14.14 11.26
N ASP A 102 2.26 13.89 10.06
CA ASP A 102 0.85 14.14 9.69
C ASP A 102 -0.13 13.10 10.28
N VAL A 103 0.36 11.95 10.75
CA VAL A 103 -0.46 10.79 11.15
C VAL A 103 -0.13 10.28 12.55
N ALA A 104 -1.07 9.58 13.19
CA ALA A 104 -0.89 8.99 14.52
C ALA A 104 0.08 7.79 14.50
N SER A 105 0.06 7.01 13.43
CA SER A 105 1.01 5.91 13.16
C SER A 105 0.99 5.55 11.67
N ALA A 106 2.03 4.87 11.21
CA ALA A 106 2.09 4.32 9.86
C ALA A 106 2.41 2.83 9.87
N THR A 107 1.66 2.06 9.06
CA THR A 107 2.00 0.66 8.76
C THR A 107 2.22 0.48 7.26
N ALA A 108 3.42 0.08 6.87
CA ALA A 108 3.78 -0.10 5.47
C ALA A 108 3.98 -1.59 5.13
N LEU A 109 3.30 -2.05 4.09
CA LEU A 109 3.40 -3.41 3.56
C LEU A 109 4.24 -3.37 2.29
N SER A 110 5.42 -3.99 2.32
CA SER A 110 6.37 -4.03 1.18
C SER A 110 6.52 -2.66 0.49
N PRO A 111 6.89 -1.58 1.23
CA PRO A 111 6.89 -0.22 0.69
C PRO A 111 7.90 -0.02 -0.44
N ALA A 112 7.58 0.81 -1.43
CA ALA A 112 8.50 1.29 -2.45
C ALA A 112 9.57 2.23 -1.84
N GLY A 113 10.60 2.57 -2.63
CA GLY A 113 11.58 3.61 -2.27
C GLY A 113 12.81 3.13 -1.48
N PHE A 114 12.90 1.85 -1.14
CA PHE A 114 14.03 1.28 -0.39
C PHE A 114 15.02 0.50 -1.28
N PHE A 115 15.16 0.91 -2.52
CA PHE A 115 16.09 0.31 -3.48
C PHE A 115 17.53 0.37 -2.97
N VAL A 116 18.29 -0.72 -3.11
CA VAL A 116 19.70 -0.78 -2.68
C VAL A 116 20.59 0.01 -3.62
N ASN A 117 20.25 -0.02 -4.90
CA ASN A 117 20.95 0.70 -5.96
C ASN A 117 20.02 0.97 -7.15
N HIS A 118 20.50 1.70 -8.15
CA HIS A 118 19.74 2.02 -9.36
C HIS A 118 19.26 0.78 -10.13
N LEU A 119 20.04 -0.31 -10.16
CA LEU A 119 19.64 -1.54 -10.85
C LEU A 119 18.41 -2.20 -10.21
N ASP A 120 18.27 -2.09 -8.90
CA ASP A 120 17.10 -2.57 -8.16
C ASP A 120 15.82 -1.83 -8.62
N GLN A 121 15.91 -0.51 -8.72
CA GLN A 121 14.82 0.31 -9.21
C GLN A 121 14.50 -0.04 -10.67
N VAL A 122 15.48 -0.08 -11.54
CA VAL A 122 15.33 -0.43 -12.96
C VAL A 122 14.69 -1.81 -13.13
N ARG A 123 15.06 -2.79 -12.28
CA ARG A 123 14.47 -4.13 -12.30
C ARG A 123 12.97 -4.10 -11.96
N ALA A 124 12.58 -3.41 -10.89
CA ALA A 124 11.18 -3.28 -10.49
C ALA A 124 10.36 -2.64 -11.62
N ILE A 125 10.86 -1.54 -12.15
CA ILE A 125 10.33 -0.80 -13.29
C ILE A 125 10.13 -1.69 -14.52
N ASN A 126 11.19 -2.39 -14.95
CA ASN A 126 11.13 -3.24 -16.14
C ASN A 126 10.16 -4.41 -15.95
N THR A 127 9.95 -4.89 -14.71
CA THR A 127 8.92 -5.89 -14.42
C THR A 127 7.53 -5.32 -14.73
N PHE A 128 7.22 -4.11 -14.26
CA PHE A 128 5.95 -3.45 -14.58
C PHE A 128 5.80 -3.16 -16.07
N ARG A 129 6.86 -2.68 -16.74
CA ARG A 129 6.85 -2.43 -18.20
C ARG A 129 6.57 -3.71 -19.00
N ALA A 130 7.22 -4.81 -18.64
CA ALA A 130 7.03 -6.10 -19.31
C ALA A 130 5.60 -6.63 -19.14
N LEU A 131 5.07 -6.57 -17.89
CA LEU A 131 3.70 -6.99 -17.62
C LEU A 131 2.68 -6.11 -18.35
N ARG A 132 2.88 -4.79 -18.35
CA ARG A 132 2.04 -3.84 -19.09
C ARG A 132 2.10 -4.06 -20.60
N GLY A 133 3.30 -4.24 -21.14
CA GLY A 133 3.49 -4.53 -22.56
C GLY A 133 2.78 -5.82 -22.98
N THR A 134 2.88 -6.87 -22.18
CA THR A 134 2.16 -8.13 -22.40
C THR A 134 0.64 -7.92 -22.36
N ALA A 135 0.14 -7.19 -21.36
CA ALA A 135 -1.30 -6.91 -21.23
C ALA A 135 -1.82 -6.06 -22.40
N LYS A 136 -1.06 -5.03 -22.84
CA LYS A 136 -1.38 -4.22 -24.02
C LYS A 136 -1.39 -5.05 -25.30
N LEU A 137 -0.42 -5.96 -25.49
CA LEU A 137 -0.35 -6.85 -26.65
C LEU A 137 -1.55 -7.81 -26.73
N MET A 138 -2.04 -8.27 -25.58
CA MET A 138 -3.23 -9.13 -25.50
C MET A 138 -4.53 -8.39 -25.85
N GLY A 139 -4.58 -7.07 -25.66
CA GLY A 139 -5.71 -6.22 -26.02
C GLY A 139 -7.06 -6.81 -25.60
N ASP A 140 -8.01 -6.91 -26.55
CA ASP A 140 -9.36 -7.48 -26.32
C ASP A 140 -9.35 -8.97 -25.97
N GLY A 141 -8.24 -9.66 -26.16
CA GLY A 141 -8.05 -11.05 -25.74
C GLY A 141 -7.79 -11.21 -24.24
N LEU A 142 -7.31 -10.15 -23.56
CA LEU A 142 -6.94 -10.19 -22.15
C LEU A 142 -8.07 -10.67 -21.23
N PRO A 143 -9.33 -10.16 -21.33
CA PRO A 143 -10.42 -10.63 -20.48
C PRO A 143 -10.73 -12.11 -20.67
N ARG A 144 -10.63 -12.62 -21.92
CA ARG A 144 -10.85 -14.05 -22.20
C ARG A 144 -9.72 -14.91 -21.62
N ALA A 145 -8.47 -14.48 -21.77
CA ALA A 145 -7.30 -15.20 -21.28
C ALA A 145 -7.30 -15.32 -19.76
N LEU A 146 -7.61 -14.23 -19.03
CA LEU A 146 -7.64 -14.21 -17.56
C LEU A 146 -8.73 -15.11 -16.94
N ARG A 147 -9.73 -15.56 -17.70
CA ARG A 147 -10.70 -16.57 -17.22
C ARG A 147 -10.03 -17.92 -16.93
N TYR A 148 -8.97 -18.24 -17.66
CA TYR A 148 -8.25 -19.51 -17.50
C TYR A 148 -7.21 -19.38 -16.37
N LYS A 149 -7.35 -20.23 -15.34
CA LYS A 149 -6.44 -20.25 -14.18
C LYS A 149 -4.97 -20.50 -14.61
N LEU A 150 -4.75 -21.32 -15.63
CA LEU A 150 -3.43 -21.62 -16.19
C LEU A 150 -2.71 -20.39 -16.78
N ILE A 151 -3.45 -19.34 -17.15
CA ILE A 151 -2.89 -18.07 -17.63
C ILE A 151 -2.86 -17.06 -16.47
N ARG A 152 -3.96 -16.92 -15.73
CA ARG A 152 -4.11 -15.92 -14.66
C ARG A 152 -3.09 -16.12 -13.54
N TYR A 153 -2.88 -17.35 -13.05
CA TYR A 153 -1.98 -17.57 -11.93
C TYR A 153 -0.52 -17.23 -12.24
N PRO A 154 0.09 -17.70 -13.34
CA PRO A 154 1.43 -17.25 -13.71
C PRO A 154 1.55 -15.75 -13.94
N ALA A 155 0.53 -15.11 -14.54
CA ALA A 155 0.53 -13.66 -14.77
C ALA A 155 0.57 -12.84 -13.46
N LEU A 156 0.01 -13.37 -12.38
CA LEU A 156 -0.07 -12.71 -11.08
C LEU A 156 1.04 -13.13 -10.10
N ALA A 157 1.84 -14.16 -10.44
CA ALA A 157 2.81 -14.76 -9.52
C ALA A 157 3.94 -13.80 -9.07
N ALA A 158 4.19 -12.71 -9.80
CA ALA A 158 5.14 -11.69 -9.40
C ALA A 158 4.65 -10.88 -8.18
N PHE A 159 3.34 -10.70 -8.06
CA PHE A 159 2.72 -9.88 -7.00
C PHE A 159 2.25 -10.72 -5.81
N PHE A 160 1.70 -11.91 -6.07
CA PHE A 160 1.03 -12.73 -5.07
C PHE A 160 1.78 -14.05 -4.88
N ALA A 161 2.02 -14.44 -3.64
CA ALA A 161 2.53 -15.77 -3.34
C ALA A 161 1.46 -16.84 -3.55
N HIS A 162 0.19 -16.45 -3.41
CA HIS A 162 -0.98 -17.31 -3.61
C HIS A 162 -1.94 -16.74 -4.68
N PRO A 163 -1.57 -16.76 -5.98
CA PRO A 163 -2.39 -16.19 -7.06
C PRO A 163 -3.80 -16.79 -7.16
N SER A 164 -4.02 -17.97 -6.56
CA SER A 164 -5.34 -18.63 -6.47
C SER A 164 -6.36 -17.86 -5.65
N HIS A 165 -5.91 -16.99 -4.74
CA HIS A 165 -6.77 -16.12 -3.93
C HIS A 165 -7.33 -14.94 -4.74
N VAL A 166 -6.73 -14.63 -5.89
CA VAL A 166 -7.17 -13.52 -6.76
C VAL A 166 -8.24 -14.00 -7.73
N GLY A 167 -9.45 -13.52 -7.54
CA GLY A 167 -10.58 -13.80 -8.44
C GLY A 167 -10.39 -13.18 -9.84
N TYR A 168 -11.17 -13.67 -10.82
CA TYR A 168 -11.13 -13.17 -12.19
C TYR A 168 -11.40 -11.66 -12.28
N ALA A 169 -12.43 -11.18 -11.57
CA ALA A 169 -12.82 -9.77 -11.62
C ALA A 169 -11.73 -8.83 -11.09
N ALA A 170 -11.10 -9.19 -9.96
CA ALA A 170 -9.99 -8.44 -9.39
C ALA A 170 -8.77 -8.44 -10.34
N ALA A 171 -8.37 -9.61 -10.82
CA ALA A 171 -7.26 -9.74 -11.78
C ALA A 171 -7.48 -8.91 -13.04
N LEU A 172 -8.70 -8.92 -13.59
CA LEU A 172 -9.02 -8.12 -14.79
C LEU A 172 -8.96 -6.62 -14.50
N ALA A 173 -9.46 -6.19 -13.35
CA ALA A 173 -9.44 -4.79 -12.97
C ALA A 173 -8.01 -4.29 -12.74
N ASP A 174 -7.16 -5.07 -12.07
CA ASP A 174 -5.75 -4.72 -11.84
C ASP A 174 -4.95 -4.69 -13.16
N CYS A 175 -5.20 -5.65 -14.07
CA CYS A 175 -4.59 -5.62 -15.40
C CYS A 175 -5.05 -4.41 -16.23
N ARG A 176 -6.31 -4.02 -16.14
CA ARG A 176 -6.83 -2.81 -16.81
C ARG A 176 -6.18 -1.55 -16.22
N SER A 177 -6.11 -1.45 -14.90
CA SER A 177 -5.42 -0.37 -14.22
C SER A 177 -3.96 -0.29 -14.66
N LEU A 178 -3.23 -1.40 -14.68
CA LEU A 178 -1.85 -1.45 -15.17
C LEU A 178 -1.72 -0.91 -16.61
N VAL A 179 -2.69 -1.17 -17.49
CA VAL A 179 -2.66 -0.72 -18.89
C VAL A 179 -2.98 0.75 -19.05
N SER A 180 -4.00 1.25 -18.35
CA SER A 180 -4.56 2.59 -18.55
C SER A 180 -3.97 3.65 -17.62
N ASN A 181 -3.33 3.28 -16.52
CA ASN A 181 -2.84 4.21 -15.52
C ASN A 181 -1.58 4.94 -16.01
N GLU A 182 -1.67 6.26 -16.17
CA GLU A 182 -0.58 7.12 -16.60
C GLU A 182 0.54 7.24 -15.54
N LEU A 183 0.19 7.16 -14.25
CA LEU A 183 1.18 7.17 -13.17
C LEU A 183 2.15 5.98 -13.24
N VAL A 184 1.77 4.87 -13.88
CA VAL A 184 2.70 3.76 -14.11
C VAL A 184 3.85 4.19 -15.02
N ASP A 185 3.61 5.00 -16.04
CA ASP A 185 4.67 5.52 -16.92
C ASP A 185 5.56 6.53 -16.18
N LEU A 186 4.96 7.40 -15.39
CA LEU A 186 5.67 8.39 -14.57
C LEU A 186 6.43 7.75 -13.40
N GLY A 187 5.88 6.70 -12.80
CA GLY A 187 6.50 5.99 -11.66
C GLY A 187 7.91 5.47 -11.91
N LEU A 188 8.32 5.45 -13.17
CA LEU A 188 9.64 5.03 -13.62
C LEU A 188 10.69 6.12 -13.47
N GLU A 189 10.25 7.37 -13.41
CA GLU A 189 11.09 8.57 -13.27
C GLU A 189 10.96 9.18 -11.86
N MET A 190 10.12 8.57 -11.00
CA MET A 190 9.83 9.09 -9.67
C MET A 190 11.02 8.97 -8.71
N ASP A 191 11.31 10.06 -8.02
CA ASP A 191 12.21 10.05 -6.87
C ASP A 191 11.44 9.61 -5.61
N PHE A 192 11.80 8.45 -5.08
CA PHE A 192 11.25 7.92 -3.83
C PHE A 192 11.99 8.40 -2.58
N ALA A 193 12.64 9.56 -2.63
CA ALA A 193 13.20 10.15 -1.43
C ALA A 193 12.09 10.43 -0.41
N LEU A 194 12.32 10.03 0.84
CA LEU A 194 11.40 10.39 1.91
C LEU A 194 11.58 11.86 2.29
N PRO A 195 10.50 12.56 2.65
CA PRO A 195 10.62 13.90 3.21
C PRO A 195 11.44 13.87 4.52
N PRO A 196 11.97 15.02 4.96
CA PRO A 196 12.65 15.12 6.26
C PRO A 196 11.78 14.59 7.40
N ILE A 197 12.40 13.88 8.36
CA ILE A 197 11.70 13.39 9.56
C ILE A 197 11.47 14.58 10.49
N VAL A 198 10.21 14.99 10.62
CA VAL A 198 9.81 16.10 11.50
C VAL A 198 9.47 15.58 12.90
N ASP A 199 8.78 14.44 12.98
CA ASP A 199 8.42 13.80 14.25
C ASP A 199 8.90 12.35 14.31
N PRO A 200 10.06 12.06 14.91
CA PRO A 200 10.60 10.71 15.01
C PRO A 200 9.82 9.81 16.00
N THR A 201 8.86 10.38 16.75
CA THR A 201 8.06 9.62 17.73
C THR A 201 6.84 8.95 17.12
N VAL A 202 6.47 9.28 15.88
CA VAL A 202 5.37 8.60 15.17
C VAL A 202 5.70 7.12 15.04
N PRO A 203 4.85 6.21 15.57
CA PRO A 203 5.09 4.79 15.49
C PRO A 203 5.04 4.29 14.03
N VAL A 204 6.08 3.56 13.63
CA VAL A 204 6.18 2.97 12.30
C VAL A 204 6.29 1.45 12.42
N THR A 205 5.43 0.74 11.69
CA THR A 205 5.50 -0.71 11.48
C THR A 205 5.74 -0.98 10.00
N VAL A 206 6.68 -1.86 9.68
CA VAL A 206 6.91 -2.30 8.30
C VAL A 206 6.85 -3.82 8.26
N ALA A 207 6.00 -4.36 7.40
CA ALA A 207 5.87 -5.79 7.18
C ALA A 207 6.19 -6.09 5.71
N TRP A 208 7.08 -7.07 5.47
CA TRP A 208 7.60 -7.34 4.13
C TRP A 208 7.45 -8.81 3.77
N GLY A 209 6.81 -9.10 2.63
CA GLY A 209 6.67 -10.45 2.13
C GLY A 209 8.04 -11.07 1.76
N ARG A 210 8.34 -12.26 2.28
CA ARG A 210 9.63 -12.94 1.98
C ARG A 210 9.72 -13.39 0.52
N ARG A 211 8.57 -13.63 -0.12
CA ARG A 211 8.45 -14.04 -1.53
C ARG A 211 8.08 -12.88 -2.45
N ASP A 212 8.33 -11.65 -2.02
CA ASP A 212 8.13 -10.46 -2.84
C ASP A 212 9.13 -10.48 -4.02
N LEU A 213 8.60 -10.62 -5.24
CA LEU A 213 9.38 -10.63 -6.47
C LEU A 213 9.44 -9.26 -7.15
N ILE A 214 8.63 -8.30 -6.70
CA ILE A 214 8.64 -6.91 -7.17
C ILE A 214 9.69 -6.10 -6.40
N LEU A 215 9.55 -6.06 -5.08
CA LEU A 215 10.45 -5.39 -4.14
C LEU A 215 11.06 -6.43 -3.18
N PRO A 216 12.21 -7.01 -3.51
CA PRO A 216 12.76 -8.12 -2.72
C PRO A 216 13.04 -7.75 -1.27
N VAL A 217 12.81 -8.71 -0.39
CA VAL A 217 12.87 -8.55 1.07
C VAL A 217 14.21 -8.02 1.61
N TYR A 218 15.32 -8.15 0.87
CA TYR A 218 16.60 -7.58 1.29
C TYR A 218 16.58 -6.03 1.38
N GLN A 219 15.62 -5.38 0.71
CA GLN A 219 15.40 -3.94 0.79
C GLN A 219 14.85 -3.52 2.17
N ALA A 220 14.16 -4.43 2.87
CA ALA A 220 13.44 -4.13 4.11
C ALA A 220 14.35 -3.52 5.21
N GLN A 221 15.61 -3.96 5.30
CA GLN A 221 16.54 -3.45 6.30
C GLN A 221 16.89 -1.96 6.11
N ARG A 222 16.73 -1.43 4.89
CA ARG A 222 17.00 -0.03 4.59
C ARG A 222 16.01 0.93 5.27
N VAL A 223 14.83 0.44 5.64
CA VAL A 223 13.83 1.20 6.41
C VAL A 223 14.42 1.69 7.73
N LYS A 224 15.32 0.93 8.34
CA LYS A 224 15.95 1.27 9.61
C LYS A 224 16.84 2.52 9.55
N LYS A 225 17.28 2.94 8.36
CA LYS A 225 18.08 4.15 8.20
C LYS A 225 17.25 5.41 8.49
N PRO A 226 16.10 5.67 7.83
CA PRO A 226 15.23 6.81 8.17
C PRO A 226 14.40 6.58 9.44
N PHE A 227 14.00 5.33 9.73
CA PHE A 227 13.17 5.00 10.89
C PHE A 227 13.84 3.96 11.79
N PRO A 228 14.83 4.34 12.63
CA PRO A 228 15.57 3.40 13.48
C PRO A 228 14.67 2.61 14.44
N GLN A 229 13.57 3.24 14.90
CA GLN A 229 12.61 2.67 15.84
C GLN A 229 11.49 1.84 15.16
N ALA A 230 11.46 1.79 13.82
CA ALA A 230 10.41 1.06 13.13
C ALA A 230 10.37 -0.42 13.55
N LYS A 231 9.19 -0.95 13.81
CA LYS A 231 8.99 -2.39 13.96
C LYS A 231 9.06 -3.04 12.58
N LEU A 232 10.10 -3.83 12.32
CA LEU A 232 10.29 -4.52 11.05
C LEU A 232 9.91 -6.00 11.18
N MET A 233 9.05 -6.47 10.29
CA MET A 233 8.56 -7.85 10.23
C MET A 233 8.80 -8.43 8.85
N VAL A 234 9.39 -9.61 8.76
CA VAL A 234 9.48 -10.40 7.52
C VAL A 234 8.41 -11.49 7.58
N LEU A 235 7.55 -11.53 6.56
CA LEU A 235 6.40 -12.42 6.50
C LEU A 235 6.72 -13.64 5.64
N PRO A 236 6.97 -14.82 6.25
CA PRO A 236 7.26 -16.04 5.50
C PRO A 236 6.10 -16.43 4.59
N GLY A 237 6.41 -16.86 3.37
CA GLY A 237 5.41 -17.38 2.43
C GLY A 237 4.58 -16.32 1.71
N LEU A 238 4.66 -15.03 2.06
CA LEU A 238 3.85 -13.96 1.46
C LEU A 238 4.61 -13.21 0.35
N GLY A 239 3.84 -12.71 -0.62
CA GLY A 239 4.32 -11.95 -1.78
C GLY A 239 4.31 -10.43 -1.56
N HIS A 240 4.27 -9.70 -2.68
CA HIS A 240 4.25 -8.23 -2.70
C HIS A 240 2.93 -7.64 -2.19
N VAL A 241 1.82 -8.36 -2.40
CA VAL A 241 0.47 -7.95 -1.98
C VAL A 241 -0.03 -8.88 -0.87
N PRO A 242 0.52 -8.76 0.35
CA PRO A 242 0.31 -9.73 1.42
C PRO A 242 -1.11 -9.72 1.99
N MET A 243 -1.88 -8.62 1.81
CA MET A 243 -3.27 -8.53 2.24
C MET A 243 -4.19 -9.52 1.53
N THR A 244 -3.87 -9.92 0.30
CA THR A 244 -4.59 -10.97 -0.43
C THR A 244 -4.07 -12.36 -0.10
N ASP A 245 -2.77 -12.47 0.18
CA ASP A 245 -2.15 -13.76 0.51
C ASP A 245 -2.57 -14.30 1.89
N ALA A 246 -2.66 -13.41 2.91
CA ALA A 246 -2.96 -13.77 4.29
C ALA A 246 -3.75 -12.65 5.01
N PRO A 247 -5.05 -12.48 4.71
CA PRO A 247 -5.85 -11.35 5.19
C PRO A 247 -5.92 -11.30 6.72
N GLU A 248 -6.08 -12.42 7.43
CA GLU A 248 -6.18 -12.45 8.90
C GLU A 248 -4.88 -11.98 9.56
N LEU A 249 -3.72 -12.42 9.05
CA LEU A 249 -2.42 -12.00 9.57
C LEU A 249 -2.21 -10.50 9.32
N ILE A 250 -2.53 -10.01 8.14
CA ILE A 250 -2.35 -8.60 7.81
C ILE A 250 -3.30 -7.74 8.63
N SER A 251 -4.57 -8.12 8.79
CA SER A 251 -5.50 -7.40 9.66
C SER A 251 -4.97 -7.30 11.09
N SER A 252 -4.42 -8.37 11.66
CA SER A 252 -3.82 -8.33 13.00
C SER A 252 -2.61 -7.37 13.08
N ILE A 253 -1.79 -7.31 12.04
CA ILE A 253 -0.66 -6.38 11.96
C ILE A 253 -1.15 -4.93 11.88
N LEU A 254 -2.17 -4.65 11.07
CA LEU A 254 -2.74 -3.31 10.93
C LEU A 254 -3.41 -2.85 12.23
N LEU A 255 -4.15 -3.72 12.91
CA LEU A 255 -4.75 -3.40 14.21
C LEU A 255 -3.69 -3.09 15.26
N ALA A 256 -2.64 -3.92 15.37
CA ALA A 256 -1.54 -3.69 16.31
C ALA A 256 -0.71 -2.43 15.96
N GLY A 257 -0.57 -2.12 14.67
CA GLY A 257 0.14 -0.92 14.19
C GLY A 257 -0.66 0.37 14.38
N SER A 258 -1.97 0.27 14.56
CA SER A 258 -2.91 1.38 14.75
C SER A 258 -3.53 1.43 16.15
N GLU A 259 -2.89 0.85 17.15
CA GLU A 259 -3.33 0.99 18.54
C GLU A 259 -3.14 2.43 19.03
N PRO A 260 -4.15 3.05 19.68
CA PRO A 260 -4.01 4.37 20.25
C PRO A 260 -2.87 4.43 21.29
N PHE A 261 -2.13 5.54 21.29
CA PHE A 261 -1.09 5.80 22.28
C PHE A 261 -1.69 5.71 23.69
N GLY A 262 -1.18 4.81 24.54
CA GLY A 262 -1.63 4.62 25.94
C GLY A 262 -2.46 3.36 26.21
N SER A 263 -2.94 2.63 25.22
CA SER A 263 -3.64 1.35 25.45
C SER A 263 -2.68 0.23 25.89
N ARG A 264 -1.40 0.28 25.48
CA ARG A 264 -0.36 -0.67 25.91
C ARG A 264 -0.03 -0.65 27.39
N ALA A 265 -0.25 0.47 28.09
CA ALA A 265 0.03 0.56 29.51
C ALA A 265 -1.01 -0.15 30.40
N LYS A 266 -2.23 -0.39 29.89
CA LYS A 266 -3.32 -1.02 30.67
C LYS A 266 -3.30 -2.55 30.61
N SER A 267 -2.71 -3.18 29.58
CA SER A 267 -2.67 -4.63 29.45
C SER A 267 -1.58 -5.30 30.31
N VAL A 268 -0.54 -4.56 30.71
CA VAL A 268 0.55 -5.10 31.59
C VAL A 268 0.18 -4.99 33.07
N SER A 269 -0.73 -4.08 33.46
CA SER A 269 -1.19 -3.88 34.85
C SER A 269 -2.32 -4.83 35.29
N ALA A 270 -2.95 -5.56 34.36
CA ALA A 270 -4.06 -6.48 34.69
C ALA A 270 -3.64 -7.94 34.86
N ALA A 271 -2.32 -8.24 34.74
CA ALA A 271 -1.74 -9.57 34.94
C ALA A 271 -0.72 -9.64 36.08
N GLY A 272 -0.84 -8.73 37.05
CA GLY A 272 -0.05 -8.71 38.30
C GLY A 272 -0.91 -9.06 39.49
#